data_8ad7efeedf5b0b58e73cfed0a3ebd46f
#
_entry.id   8ad7efeedf5b0b58e73cfed0a3ebd46f
#
_cell.length_a   1.000
_cell.length_b   1.000
_cell.length_c   1.000
_cell.angle_alpha   90.00
_cell.angle_beta   90.00
_cell.angle_gamma   90.00
#
_symmetry.space_group_name_H-M   'P 1'
#
loop_
_entity.id
_entity.type
_entity.pdbx_description
1 polymer ?
#
loop_
_entity_poly.entity_id
_entity_poly.type
_entity_poly.pdbx_seq_one_letter_code
_entity_poly.pdbx_strand_id
1 'polypeptide(L)'
;MYELDGKVAIVTGAGGKAGIGRGIATRLAAEGAMIAVCDLNDSGTPDWGGLSTVVDEINAGGGKAIGLTGSVSDSDDVASIVEGAISEFRRVDILVNNAGAPAGPDRVNVVDLPEEVWDQVLGVNLKGTFLMSQAISRHMIHRGGGGKIINMSSVSGKVGNAKFAAYCSSKFGVIGFTQSLAREMAEYKVTVNAICPSLVETERVFGMAAALKPDEDTSTEDWRDEMVAQTNANNPLGRIAQAKDVADVAAFLASSQADYLTGLAINVAGGSYMG
;
A
#
# COMPACT_ATOMS: atom_id res chain seq x y z
N MET A 1 -14.89 -2.96 -16.37
CA MET A 1 -13.73 -2.17 -16.79
C MET A 1 -13.93 -0.76 -16.27
N TYR A 2 -12.92 -0.18 -15.62
CA TYR A 2 -13.06 1.11 -14.92
C TYR A 2 -12.63 2.31 -15.78
N GLU A 3 -12.21 2.08 -17.02
CA GLU A 3 -11.88 3.13 -18.01
C GLU A 3 -10.81 4.12 -17.50
N LEU A 4 -9.63 3.60 -17.16
CA LEU A 4 -8.50 4.43 -16.69
C LEU A 4 -7.59 4.87 -17.85
N ASP A 5 -8.03 4.74 -19.11
CA ASP A 5 -7.27 5.14 -20.29
C ASP A 5 -6.80 6.61 -20.16
N GLY A 6 -5.52 6.82 -20.43
CA GLY A 6 -4.87 8.12 -20.34
C GLY A 6 -4.67 8.65 -18.91
N LYS A 7 -5.02 7.89 -17.87
CA LYS A 7 -4.67 8.21 -16.49
C LYS A 7 -3.27 7.72 -16.16
N VAL A 8 -2.63 8.38 -15.23
CA VAL A 8 -1.29 8.02 -14.72
C VAL A 8 -1.39 7.73 -13.23
N ALA A 9 -0.90 6.58 -12.82
CA ALA A 9 -0.86 6.16 -11.42
C ALA A 9 0.59 6.00 -10.91
N ILE A 10 0.86 6.52 -9.71
CA ILE A 10 2.04 6.14 -8.92
C ILE A 10 1.59 5.10 -7.90
N VAL A 11 2.32 3.97 -7.83
CA VAL A 11 2.11 2.93 -6.81
C VAL A 11 3.40 2.67 -6.05
N THR A 12 3.42 2.98 -4.75
CA THR A 12 4.60 2.81 -3.90
C THR A 12 4.67 1.42 -3.27
N GLY A 13 5.87 0.89 -3.01
CA GLY A 13 6.06 -0.45 -2.46
C GLY A 13 5.57 -1.55 -3.39
N ALA A 14 5.93 -1.47 -4.68
CA ALA A 14 5.38 -2.33 -5.72
C ALA A 14 6.35 -3.42 -6.24
N GLY A 15 7.58 -3.52 -5.68
CA GLY A 15 8.60 -4.46 -6.16
C GLY A 15 8.45 -5.91 -5.68
N GLY A 16 7.57 -6.21 -4.72
CA GLY A 16 7.42 -7.56 -4.16
C GLY A 16 6.69 -8.53 -5.11
N LYS A 17 7.15 -9.81 -5.14
CA LYS A 17 6.64 -10.88 -6.01
C LYS A 17 5.15 -11.19 -5.79
N ALA A 18 4.71 -11.29 -4.53
CA ALA A 18 3.31 -11.49 -4.14
C ALA A 18 2.72 -10.25 -3.44
N GLY A 19 3.34 -9.07 -3.64
CA GLY A 19 2.97 -7.85 -2.94
C GLY A 19 1.63 -7.25 -3.39
N ILE A 20 0.94 -6.59 -2.45
CA ILE A 20 -0.27 -5.81 -2.73
C ILE A 20 0.01 -4.74 -3.79
N GLY A 21 1.16 -4.05 -3.69
CA GLY A 21 1.55 -2.97 -4.62
C GLY A 21 1.65 -3.45 -6.07
N ARG A 22 2.31 -4.62 -6.30
CA ARG A 22 2.33 -5.25 -7.63
C ARG A 22 0.92 -5.58 -8.12
N GLY A 23 0.10 -6.20 -7.25
CA GLY A 23 -1.29 -6.53 -7.60
C GLY A 23 -2.11 -5.29 -8.00
N ILE A 24 -1.93 -4.17 -7.30
CA ILE A 24 -2.59 -2.90 -7.64
C ILE A 24 -2.04 -2.33 -8.96
N ALA A 25 -0.71 -2.30 -9.14
CA ALA A 25 -0.08 -1.76 -10.33
C ALA A 25 -0.53 -2.50 -11.61
N THR A 26 -0.48 -3.84 -11.58
CA THR A 26 -0.93 -4.68 -12.70
C THR A 26 -2.43 -4.55 -12.97
N ARG A 27 -3.25 -4.42 -11.90
CA ARG A 27 -4.70 -4.22 -12.06
C ARG A 27 -5.01 -2.85 -12.67
N LEU A 28 -4.40 -1.76 -12.21
CA LEU A 28 -4.62 -0.43 -12.79
C LEU A 28 -4.14 -0.36 -14.25
N ALA A 29 -3.02 -1.02 -14.57
CA ALA A 29 -2.55 -1.13 -15.94
C ALA A 29 -3.55 -1.88 -16.84
N ALA A 30 -4.15 -2.98 -16.36
CA ALA A 30 -5.17 -3.72 -17.07
C ALA A 30 -6.48 -2.93 -17.30
N GLU A 31 -6.70 -1.86 -16.51
CA GLU A 31 -7.81 -0.91 -16.71
C GLU A 31 -7.43 0.28 -17.60
N GLY A 32 -6.21 0.29 -18.18
CA GLY A 32 -5.74 1.29 -19.15
C GLY A 32 -4.84 2.39 -18.59
N ALA A 33 -4.52 2.38 -17.29
CA ALA A 33 -3.63 3.39 -16.70
C ALA A 33 -2.16 3.17 -17.09
N MET A 34 -1.41 4.26 -17.26
CA MET A 34 0.06 4.27 -17.30
C MET A 34 0.58 4.27 -15.86
N ILE A 35 1.61 3.47 -15.56
CA ILE A 35 2.03 3.18 -14.19
C ILE A 35 3.48 3.62 -13.94
N ALA A 36 3.69 4.42 -12.91
CA ALA A 36 4.99 4.56 -12.26
C ALA A 36 4.99 3.68 -11.01
N VAL A 37 5.67 2.53 -11.06
CA VAL A 37 5.87 1.69 -9.88
C VAL A 37 7.12 2.16 -9.16
N CYS A 38 7.05 2.25 -7.82
CA CYS A 38 8.25 2.60 -7.05
C CYS A 38 8.45 1.72 -5.83
N ASP A 39 9.72 1.52 -5.48
CA ASP A 39 10.16 0.83 -4.28
C ASP A 39 11.47 1.42 -3.77
N LEU A 40 11.91 1.01 -2.58
CA LEU A 40 13.17 1.49 -1.97
C LEU A 40 14.38 1.26 -2.89
N ASN A 41 14.40 0.14 -3.59
CA ASN A 41 15.42 -0.25 -4.55
C ASN A 41 14.84 -1.22 -5.59
N ASP A 42 15.62 -1.59 -6.60
CA ASP A 42 15.28 -2.61 -7.60
C ASP A 42 15.86 -3.99 -7.22
N SER A 43 16.05 -4.25 -5.93
CA SER A 43 16.61 -5.53 -5.48
C SER A 43 15.57 -6.64 -5.60
N GLY A 44 15.90 -7.64 -6.38
CA GLY A 44 15.17 -8.89 -6.48
C GLY A 44 15.69 -9.96 -5.53
N THR A 45 15.07 -11.13 -5.58
CA THR A 45 15.59 -12.39 -5.06
C THR A 45 16.08 -13.25 -6.22
N PRO A 46 16.80 -14.38 -5.99
CA PRO A 46 17.27 -15.22 -7.09
C PRO A 46 16.22 -15.69 -8.08
N ASP A 47 14.95 -15.74 -7.66
CA ASP A 47 13.80 -16.16 -8.45
C ASP A 47 12.80 -15.03 -8.75
N TRP A 48 13.17 -13.76 -8.44
CA TRP A 48 12.35 -12.59 -8.67
C TRP A 48 13.22 -11.33 -8.88
N GLY A 49 13.13 -10.71 -10.03
CA GLY A 49 13.97 -9.55 -10.42
C GLY A 49 13.56 -8.20 -9.79
N GLY A 50 12.62 -8.17 -8.85
CA GLY A 50 12.24 -6.92 -8.17
C GLY A 50 11.36 -6.00 -9.01
N LEU A 51 11.58 -4.69 -8.88
CA LEU A 51 10.78 -3.64 -9.50
C LEU A 51 10.78 -3.70 -11.04
N SER A 52 11.94 -3.97 -11.64
CA SER A 52 12.09 -4.13 -13.10
C SER A 52 11.21 -5.24 -13.65
N THR A 53 11.05 -6.36 -12.93
CA THR A 53 10.15 -7.44 -13.36
C THR A 53 8.68 -6.98 -13.41
N VAL A 54 8.23 -6.16 -12.47
CA VAL A 54 6.86 -5.61 -12.49
C VAL A 54 6.66 -4.69 -13.69
N VAL A 55 7.66 -3.87 -14.03
CA VAL A 55 7.64 -3.02 -15.22
C VAL A 55 7.53 -3.86 -16.49
N ASP A 56 8.36 -4.90 -16.60
CA ASP A 56 8.36 -5.80 -17.76
C ASP A 56 7.04 -6.55 -17.91
N GLU A 57 6.45 -7.04 -16.82
CA GLU A 57 5.13 -7.69 -16.83
C GLU A 57 4.03 -6.76 -17.37
N ILE A 58 3.99 -5.52 -16.88
CA ILE A 58 2.99 -4.54 -17.33
C ILE A 58 3.17 -4.21 -18.81
N ASN A 59 4.43 -3.97 -19.23
CA ASN A 59 4.73 -3.63 -20.63
C ASN A 59 4.46 -4.81 -21.56
N ALA A 60 4.83 -6.04 -21.16
CA ALA A 60 4.52 -7.25 -21.93
C ALA A 60 3.02 -7.52 -22.04
N GLY A 61 2.23 -7.11 -21.06
CA GLY A 61 0.76 -7.16 -21.06
C GLY A 61 0.10 -6.07 -21.93
N GLY A 62 0.89 -5.23 -22.62
CA GLY A 62 0.38 -4.14 -23.47
C GLY A 62 0.10 -2.83 -22.72
N GLY A 63 0.42 -2.74 -21.45
CA GLY A 63 0.38 -1.50 -20.65
C GLY A 63 1.62 -0.63 -20.90
N LYS A 64 1.72 0.46 -20.15
CA LYS A 64 2.92 1.31 -20.11
C LYS A 64 3.34 1.54 -18.67
N ALA A 65 4.57 1.13 -18.31
CA ALA A 65 5.11 1.30 -16.96
C ALA A 65 6.58 1.76 -16.96
N ILE A 66 6.95 2.49 -15.90
CA ILE A 66 8.33 2.81 -15.52
C ILE A 66 8.58 2.41 -14.07
N GLY A 67 9.84 2.11 -13.74
CA GLY A 67 10.32 1.87 -12.39
C GLY A 67 11.06 3.08 -11.84
N LEU A 68 10.79 3.45 -10.60
CA LEU A 68 11.44 4.55 -9.88
C LEU A 68 11.88 4.03 -8.51
N THR A 69 13.10 4.34 -8.10
CA THR A 69 13.64 3.91 -6.79
C THR A 69 13.80 5.10 -5.86
N GLY A 70 13.56 4.86 -4.57
CA GLY A 70 13.74 5.85 -3.52
C GLY A 70 12.91 5.53 -2.27
N SER A 71 13.30 6.12 -1.15
CA SER A 71 12.61 5.99 0.13
C SER A 71 11.45 6.97 0.22
N VAL A 72 10.23 6.45 0.47
CA VAL A 72 9.07 7.31 0.73
C VAL A 72 9.20 8.13 2.02
N SER A 73 10.09 7.75 2.94
CA SER A 73 10.34 8.48 4.20
C SER A 73 11.37 9.60 4.07
N ASP A 74 11.97 9.77 2.89
CA ASP A 74 12.92 10.82 2.56
C ASP A 74 12.28 11.82 1.58
N SER A 75 12.41 13.12 1.87
CA SER A 75 11.76 14.17 1.07
C SER A 75 12.40 14.39 -0.30
N ASP A 76 13.71 14.16 -0.44
CA ASP A 76 14.43 14.37 -1.69
C ASP A 76 14.18 13.18 -2.63
N ASP A 77 14.13 11.97 -2.10
CA ASP A 77 13.71 10.78 -2.84
C ASP A 77 12.26 10.91 -3.32
N VAL A 78 11.36 11.37 -2.46
CA VAL A 78 9.95 11.62 -2.84
C VAL A 78 9.85 12.65 -3.96
N ALA A 79 10.62 13.75 -3.91
CA ALA A 79 10.66 14.73 -4.98
C ALA A 79 11.13 14.08 -6.29
N SER A 80 12.22 13.30 -6.24
CA SER A 80 12.77 12.58 -7.40
C SER A 80 11.78 11.58 -8.02
N ILE A 81 11.05 10.82 -7.19
CA ILE A 81 10.00 9.88 -7.64
C ILE A 81 8.89 10.65 -8.37
N VAL A 82 8.39 11.73 -7.77
CA VAL A 82 7.30 12.52 -8.36
C VAL A 82 7.72 13.21 -9.65
N GLU A 83 8.90 13.81 -9.67
CA GLU A 83 9.48 14.45 -10.87
C GLU A 83 9.72 13.42 -11.98
N GLY A 84 10.24 12.25 -11.67
CA GLY A 84 10.44 11.15 -12.62
C GLY A 84 9.14 10.73 -13.30
N ALA A 85 8.08 10.53 -12.53
CA ALA A 85 6.76 10.17 -13.06
C ALA A 85 6.17 11.30 -13.94
N ILE A 86 6.28 12.56 -13.50
CA ILE A 86 5.80 13.72 -14.26
C ILE A 86 6.62 13.93 -15.53
N SER A 87 7.93 13.74 -15.49
CA SER A 87 8.81 13.86 -16.66
C SER A 87 8.42 12.88 -17.76
N GLU A 88 8.15 11.62 -17.40
CA GLU A 88 7.77 10.58 -18.36
C GLU A 88 6.34 10.76 -18.88
N PHE A 89 5.37 10.92 -17.97
CA PHE A 89 3.96 10.85 -18.33
C PHE A 89 3.25 12.21 -18.41
N ARG A 90 3.94 13.29 -18.05
CA ARG A 90 3.43 14.67 -18.06
C ARG A 90 2.33 14.96 -17.02
N ARG A 91 1.83 13.97 -16.31
CA ARG A 91 0.77 14.09 -15.31
C ARG A 91 0.81 12.97 -14.30
N VAL A 92 0.16 13.15 -13.16
CA VAL A 92 -0.21 12.09 -12.22
C VAL A 92 -1.66 12.34 -11.81
N ASP A 93 -2.51 11.31 -11.95
CA ASP A 93 -3.94 11.35 -11.65
C ASP A 93 -4.30 10.54 -10.42
N ILE A 94 -3.50 9.50 -10.14
CA ILE A 94 -3.76 8.52 -9.10
C ILE A 94 -2.47 8.32 -8.30
N LEU A 95 -2.58 8.41 -6.97
CA LEU A 95 -1.53 8.01 -6.04
C LEU A 95 -2.03 6.85 -5.19
N VAL A 96 -1.26 5.77 -5.15
CA VAL A 96 -1.47 4.66 -4.21
C VAL A 96 -0.29 4.59 -3.24
N ASN A 97 -0.50 5.05 -2.01
CA ASN A 97 0.45 4.95 -0.92
C ASN A 97 0.39 3.55 -0.32
N ASN A 98 1.13 2.61 -0.90
CA ASN A 98 1.14 1.22 -0.47
C ASN A 98 2.44 0.83 0.27
N ALA A 99 3.54 1.54 0.09
CA ALA A 99 4.79 1.27 0.78
C ALA A 99 4.58 1.14 2.31
N GLY A 100 5.24 0.16 2.90
CA GLY A 100 5.15 -0.09 4.33
C GLY A 100 6.40 -0.79 4.85
N ALA A 101 6.81 -0.45 6.06
CA ALA A 101 7.94 -1.07 6.73
C ALA A 101 7.75 -2.61 6.81
N PRO A 102 8.81 -3.41 6.67
CA PRO A 102 8.71 -4.86 6.80
C PRO A 102 8.20 -5.23 8.20
N ALA A 103 7.50 -6.37 8.30
CA ALA A 103 7.10 -6.92 9.59
C ALA A 103 8.28 -7.69 10.20
N GLY A 104 8.44 -7.62 11.52
CA GLY A 104 9.51 -8.34 12.21
C GLY A 104 9.87 -7.66 13.53
N PRO A 105 10.89 -6.80 13.57
CA PRO A 105 11.42 -6.22 14.81
C PRO A 105 10.39 -5.43 15.64
N ASP A 106 9.34 -4.93 15.00
CA ASP A 106 8.24 -4.19 15.64
C ASP A 106 7.17 -5.08 16.30
N ARG A 107 7.33 -6.44 16.22
CA ARG A 107 6.36 -7.41 16.76
C ARG A 107 6.72 -7.86 18.17
N VAL A 108 6.91 -6.90 19.05
CA VAL A 108 7.30 -7.10 20.48
C VAL A 108 6.36 -6.33 21.41
N ASN A 109 6.41 -6.63 22.70
CA ASN A 109 5.68 -5.83 23.69
C ASN A 109 6.22 -4.38 23.72
N VAL A 110 5.37 -3.42 24.06
CA VAL A 110 5.75 -1.99 24.08
C VAL A 110 6.97 -1.73 24.97
N VAL A 111 7.09 -2.44 26.08
CA VAL A 111 8.22 -2.28 27.02
C VAL A 111 9.57 -2.71 26.43
N ASP A 112 9.55 -3.53 25.38
CA ASP A 112 10.74 -4.07 24.72
C ASP A 112 10.94 -3.47 23.31
N LEU A 113 10.05 -2.56 22.88
CA LEU A 113 10.09 -1.98 21.52
C LEU A 113 11.19 -0.91 21.43
N PRO A 114 12.24 -1.11 20.61
CA PRO A 114 13.27 -0.09 20.41
C PRO A 114 12.71 1.16 19.72
N GLU A 115 13.20 2.34 20.14
CA GLU A 115 12.76 3.63 19.59
C GLU A 115 13.04 3.73 18.09
N GLU A 116 14.20 3.26 17.64
CA GLU A 116 14.57 3.26 16.22
C GLU A 116 13.64 2.40 15.36
N VAL A 117 13.13 1.29 15.91
CA VAL A 117 12.14 0.43 15.20
C VAL A 117 10.78 1.12 15.14
N TRP A 118 10.37 1.79 16.22
CA TRP A 118 9.18 2.63 16.24
C TRP A 118 9.27 3.71 15.17
N ASP A 119 10.37 4.47 15.14
CA ASP A 119 10.60 5.56 14.20
C ASP A 119 10.63 5.08 12.75
N GLN A 120 11.26 3.93 12.49
CA GLN A 120 11.27 3.32 11.15
C GLN A 120 9.85 3.00 10.67
N VAL A 121 9.02 2.38 11.52
CA VAL A 121 7.65 2.00 11.15
C VAL A 121 6.79 3.24 10.89
N LEU A 122 6.84 4.25 11.76
CA LEU A 122 6.11 5.49 11.56
C LEU A 122 6.67 6.29 10.38
N GLY A 123 7.98 6.30 10.22
CA GLY A 123 8.70 6.95 9.13
C GLY A 123 8.21 6.47 7.77
N VAL A 124 8.17 5.16 7.56
CA VAL A 124 7.72 4.60 6.28
C VAL A 124 6.20 4.68 6.13
N ASN A 125 5.45 4.17 7.12
CA ASN A 125 4.01 3.95 6.96
C ASN A 125 3.20 5.26 7.01
N LEU A 126 3.57 6.19 7.89
CA LEU A 126 2.78 7.41 8.13
C LEU A 126 3.44 8.64 7.50
N LYS A 127 4.72 8.93 7.85
CA LYS A 127 5.43 10.06 7.25
C LYS A 127 5.58 9.89 5.73
N GLY A 128 5.89 8.68 5.24
CA GLY A 128 5.98 8.40 3.81
C GLY A 128 4.65 8.63 3.08
N THR A 129 3.53 8.16 3.66
CA THR A 129 2.19 8.46 3.14
C THR A 129 1.93 9.97 3.08
N PHE A 130 2.34 10.72 4.11
CA PHE A 130 2.22 12.18 4.13
C PHE A 130 3.06 12.84 3.05
N LEU A 131 4.35 12.52 2.94
CA LEU A 131 5.27 13.16 1.98
C LEU A 131 4.82 12.94 0.53
N MET A 132 4.52 11.71 0.16
CA MET A 132 4.01 11.38 -1.17
C MET A 132 2.70 12.08 -1.47
N SER A 133 1.75 12.06 -0.51
CA SER A 133 0.47 12.76 -0.67
C SER A 133 0.65 14.25 -0.80
N GLN A 134 1.54 14.88 -0.02
CA GLN A 134 1.82 16.31 -0.09
C GLN A 134 2.36 16.70 -1.47
N ALA A 135 3.37 15.97 -1.98
CA ALA A 135 3.98 16.25 -3.27
C ALA A 135 2.97 16.11 -4.41
N ILE A 136 2.18 15.03 -4.41
CA ILE A 136 1.17 14.77 -5.44
C ILE A 136 -0.03 15.72 -5.31
N SER A 137 -0.44 16.11 -4.11
CA SER A 137 -1.51 17.11 -3.90
C SER A 137 -1.12 18.45 -4.52
N ARG A 138 0.13 18.92 -4.31
CA ARG A 138 0.64 20.15 -4.96
C ARG A 138 0.56 20.05 -6.49
N HIS A 139 0.97 18.91 -7.05
CA HIS A 139 0.86 18.67 -8.48
C HIS A 139 -0.58 18.68 -8.98
N MET A 140 -1.49 17.97 -8.29
CA MET A 140 -2.92 17.88 -8.66
C MET A 140 -3.60 19.25 -8.59
N ILE A 141 -3.32 20.06 -7.57
CA ILE A 141 -3.83 21.44 -7.43
C ILE A 141 -3.35 22.30 -8.61
N HIS A 142 -2.04 22.28 -8.89
CA HIS A 142 -1.46 23.08 -9.98
C HIS A 142 -1.99 22.66 -11.36
N ARG A 143 -2.09 21.37 -11.59
CA ARG A 143 -2.58 20.80 -12.87
C ARG A 143 -4.08 21.05 -13.06
N GLY A 144 -4.85 21.05 -11.99
CA GLY A 144 -6.32 21.02 -12.05
C GLY A 144 -6.90 19.68 -12.52
N GLY A 145 -8.23 19.61 -12.62
CA GLY A 145 -8.93 18.46 -13.17
C GLY A 145 -9.15 17.28 -12.24
N GLY A 146 -8.89 17.45 -10.92
CA GLY A 146 -9.16 16.43 -9.90
C GLY A 146 -8.08 15.35 -9.81
N GLY A 147 -8.36 14.31 -9.02
CA GLY A 147 -7.43 13.20 -8.81
C GLY A 147 -7.91 12.20 -7.77
N LYS A 148 -7.12 11.14 -7.54
CA LYS A 148 -7.40 10.07 -6.59
C LYS A 148 -6.18 9.79 -5.74
N ILE A 149 -6.34 9.78 -4.41
CA ILE A 149 -5.30 9.35 -3.47
C ILE A 149 -5.85 8.18 -2.67
N ILE A 150 -5.14 7.06 -2.69
CA ILE A 150 -5.53 5.81 -2.04
C ILE A 150 -4.41 5.43 -1.06
N ASN A 151 -4.73 5.42 0.22
CA ASN A 151 -3.78 5.13 1.29
C ASN A 151 -3.98 3.70 1.81
N MET A 152 -2.90 2.92 1.91
CA MET A 152 -2.98 1.59 2.50
C MET A 152 -2.89 1.67 4.02
N SER A 153 -4.05 1.56 4.69
CA SER A 153 -4.11 1.31 6.12
C SER A 153 -4.15 -0.20 6.41
N SER A 154 -4.92 -0.63 7.37
CA SER A 154 -5.14 -2.03 7.79
C SER A 154 -6.36 -2.07 8.70
N VAL A 155 -6.93 -3.25 8.95
CA VAL A 155 -7.83 -3.46 10.10
C VAL A 155 -7.13 -3.12 11.42
N SER A 156 -5.81 -3.28 11.50
CA SER A 156 -4.98 -2.82 12.63
C SER A 156 -4.87 -1.28 12.73
N GLY A 157 -5.42 -0.52 11.80
CA GLY A 157 -5.66 0.92 11.89
C GLY A 157 -7.00 1.27 12.51
N LYS A 158 -7.80 0.28 12.89
CA LYS A 158 -9.13 0.41 13.51
C LYS A 158 -9.24 -0.31 14.85
N VAL A 159 -8.37 -1.28 15.10
CA VAL A 159 -8.30 -2.03 16.35
C VAL A 159 -6.85 -2.29 16.72
N GLY A 160 -6.51 -2.12 18.01
CA GLY A 160 -5.18 -2.41 18.54
C GLY A 160 -4.96 -3.90 18.75
N ASN A 161 -3.75 -4.36 18.47
CA ASN A 161 -3.31 -5.73 18.72
C ASN A 161 -2.06 -5.73 19.60
N ALA A 162 -1.96 -6.67 20.54
CA ALA A 162 -0.75 -6.86 21.33
C ALA A 162 0.46 -7.12 20.42
N LYS A 163 1.61 -6.61 20.77
CA LYS A 163 2.86 -6.68 19.98
C LYS A 163 2.85 -5.92 18.65
N PHE A 164 1.85 -5.10 18.36
CA PHE A 164 1.71 -4.35 17.11
C PHE A 164 1.69 -2.83 17.33
N ALA A 165 2.25 -2.32 18.43
CA ALA A 165 2.08 -0.93 18.84
C ALA A 165 2.50 0.07 17.75
N ALA A 166 3.72 -0.02 17.22
CA ALA A 166 4.19 0.89 16.16
C ALA A 166 3.32 0.76 14.89
N TYR A 167 3.04 -0.47 14.46
CA TYR A 167 2.22 -0.73 13.28
C TYR A 167 0.79 -0.19 13.44
N CYS A 168 0.10 -0.54 14.54
CA CYS A 168 -1.24 -0.02 14.81
C CYS A 168 -1.25 1.49 14.83
N SER A 169 -0.34 2.13 15.58
CA SER A 169 -0.24 3.60 15.65
C SER A 169 -0.06 4.23 14.27
N SER A 170 0.82 3.67 13.44
CA SER A 170 1.01 4.15 12.08
C SER A 170 -0.25 4.04 11.22
N LYS A 171 -0.99 2.91 11.31
CA LYS A 171 -2.18 2.65 10.48
C LYS A 171 -3.43 3.40 10.96
N PHE A 172 -3.58 3.64 12.28
CA PHE A 172 -4.55 4.61 12.80
C PHE A 172 -4.24 6.03 12.32
N GLY A 173 -2.96 6.44 12.36
CA GLY A 173 -2.51 7.73 11.85
C GLY A 173 -2.84 7.93 10.36
N VAL A 174 -2.67 6.90 9.53
CA VAL A 174 -3.04 6.93 8.10
C VAL A 174 -4.55 7.19 7.92
N ILE A 175 -5.43 6.61 8.75
CA ILE A 175 -6.88 6.87 8.67
C ILE A 175 -7.18 8.32 9.03
N GLY A 176 -6.62 8.84 10.13
CA GLY A 176 -6.80 10.24 10.53
C GLY A 176 -6.28 11.22 9.48
N PHE A 177 -5.08 10.94 8.92
CA PHE A 177 -4.50 11.71 7.83
C PHE A 177 -5.39 11.69 6.57
N THR A 178 -5.92 10.52 6.21
CA THR A 178 -6.84 10.36 5.06
C THR A 178 -8.07 11.27 5.20
N GLN A 179 -8.68 11.30 6.39
CA GLN A 179 -9.87 12.13 6.65
C GLN A 179 -9.58 13.63 6.59
N SER A 180 -8.42 14.05 7.12
CA SER A 180 -7.98 15.45 7.07
C SER A 180 -7.73 15.88 5.63
N LEU A 181 -6.89 15.14 4.91
CA LEU A 181 -6.54 15.44 3.53
C LEU A 181 -7.76 15.41 2.60
N ALA A 182 -8.71 14.50 2.83
CA ALA A 182 -9.94 14.43 2.05
C ALA A 182 -10.75 15.73 2.11
N ARG A 183 -10.80 16.37 3.29
CA ARG A 183 -11.50 17.66 3.47
C ARG A 183 -10.79 18.80 2.76
N GLU A 184 -9.44 18.83 2.84
CA GLU A 184 -8.60 19.85 2.21
C GLU A 184 -8.63 19.75 0.68
N MET A 185 -8.65 18.52 0.15
CA MET A 185 -8.55 18.29 -1.30
C MET A 185 -9.90 18.29 -2.03
N ALA A 186 -11.01 18.35 -1.31
CA ALA A 186 -12.38 18.31 -1.89
C ALA A 186 -12.65 19.47 -2.85
N GLU A 187 -12.18 20.67 -2.54
CA GLU A 187 -12.33 21.85 -3.40
C GLU A 187 -11.63 21.69 -4.76
N TYR A 188 -10.58 20.87 -4.81
CA TYR A 188 -9.81 20.55 -6.02
C TYR A 188 -10.36 19.32 -6.76
N LYS A 189 -11.48 18.74 -6.32
CA LYS A 189 -12.10 17.52 -6.86
C LYS A 189 -11.15 16.29 -6.78
N VAL A 190 -10.32 16.23 -5.74
CA VAL A 190 -9.49 15.08 -5.42
C VAL A 190 -10.15 14.29 -4.31
N THR A 191 -10.40 13.00 -4.54
CA THR A 191 -10.88 12.11 -3.49
C THR A 191 -9.70 11.43 -2.79
N VAL A 192 -9.79 11.26 -1.48
CA VAL A 192 -8.77 10.63 -0.66
C VAL A 192 -9.41 9.55 0.20
N ASN A 193 -9.05 8.30 0.00
CA ASN A 193 -9.63 7.17 0.75
C ASN A 193 -8.53 6.23 1.26
N ALA A 194 -8.83 5.49 2.31
CA ALA A 194 -7.98 4.43 2.83
C ALA A 194 -8.58 3.05 2.55
N ILE A 195 -7.74 2.07 2.23
CA ILE A 195 -8.11 0.65 2.22
C ILE A 195 -7.54 0.00 3.48
N CYS A 196 -8.34 -0.81 4.15
CA CYS A 196 -8.01 -1.48 5.40
C CYS A 196 -8.08 -3.02 5.19
N PRO A 197 -7.02 -3.65 4.64
CA PRO A 197 -6.98 -5.10 4.52
C PRO A 197 -6.85 -5.78 5.89
N SER A 198 -7.39 -7.01 5.99
CA SER A 198 -6.98 -7.98 7.01
C SER A 198 -5.67 -8.66 6.60
N LEU A 199 -5.43 -9.91 7.03
CA LEU A 199 -4.26 -10.67 6.59
C LEU A 199 -4.38 -10.95 5.08
N VAL A 200 -3.34 -10.55 4.33
CA VAL A 200 -3.22 -10.76 2.87
C VAL A 200 -2.06 -11.70 2.60
N GLU A 201 -2.26 -12.69 1.74
CA GLU A 201 -1.23 -13.64 1.32
C GLU A 201 -0.11 -12.93 0.55
N THR A 202 0.97 -12.62 1.25
CA THR A 202 2.13 -11.89 0.74
C THR A 202 3.40 -12.38 1.45
N GLU A 203 4.58 -12.01 0.95
CA GLU A 203 5.87 -12.31 1.61
C GLU A 203 5.93 -11.75 3.05
N ARG A 204 5.16 -10.69 3.35
CA ARG A 204 5.09 -10.10 4.68
C ARG A 204 4.56 -11.08 5.74
N VAL A 205 3.72 -12.06 5.37
CA VAL A 205 3.19 -13.07 6.29
C VAL A 205 4.32 -13.93 6.85
N PHE A 206 5.34 -14.24 6.04
CA PHE A 206 6.50 -15.00 6.48
C PHE A 206 7.33 -14.24 7.53
N GLY A 207 7.62 -12.95 7.28
CA GLY A 207 8.32 -12.10 8.27
C GLY A 207 7.54 -11.93 9.57
N MET A 208 6.22 -11.86 9.48
CA MET A 208 5.35 -11.80 10.66
C MET A 208 5.36 -13.12 11.42
N ALA A 209 5.32 -14.26 10.74
CA ALA A 209 5.40 -15.59 11.35
C ALA A 209 6.74 -15.78 12.06
N ALA A 210 7.86 -15.40 11.42
CA ALA A 210 9.18 -15.47 12.02
C ALA A 210 9.28 -14.69 13.35
N ALA A 211 8.63 -13.53 13.43
CA ALA A 211 8.65 -12.68 14.62
C ALA A 211 7.66 -13.09 15.72
N LEU A 212 6.62 -13.84 15.40
CA LEU A 212 5.53 -14.17 16.32
C LEU A 212 5.48 -15.66 16.69
N LYS A 213 6.38 -16.50 16.17
CA LYS A 213 6.44 -17.91 16.52
C LYS A 213 6.61 -18.10 18.04
N PRO A 214 6.01 -19.14 18.64
CA PRO A 214 5.94 -19.30 20.10
C PRO A 214 7.29 -19.57 20.76
N ASP A 215 8.20 -20.25 20.04
CA ASP A 215 9.53 -20.67 20.51
C ASP A 215 10.52 -20.82 19.34
N GLU A 216 11.78 -21.10 19.67
CA GLU A 216 12.84 -21.27 18.67
C GLU A 216 12.74 -22.58 17.90
N ASP A 217 12.13 -23.62 18.46
CA ASP A 217 12.00 -24.95 17.87
C ASP A 217 10.90 -25.00 16.81
N THR A 218 9.93 -24.09 16.86
CA THR A 218 8.87 -23.99 15.86
C THR A 218 9.42 -23.43 14.55
N SER A 219 9.24 -24.15 13.42
CA SER A 219 9.65 -23.62 12.12
C SER A 219 8.79 -22.42 11.71
N THR A 220 9.39 -21.48 10.99
CA THR A 220 8.68 -20.29 10.51
C THR A 220 7.57 -20.67 9.51
N GLU A 221 7.82 -21.67 8.67
CA GLU A 221 6.88 -22.22 7.69
C GLU A 221 5.65 -22.83 8.37
N ASP A 222 5.86 -23.72 9.34
CA ASP A 222 4.77 -24.37 10.06
C ASP A 222 3.91 -23.34 10.82
N TRP A 223 4.56 -22.39 11.49
CA TRP A 223 3.85 -21.31 12.19
C TRP A 223 3.08 -20.42 11.23
N ARG A 224 3.66 -20.06 10.07
CA ARG A 224 2.96 -19.32 9.02
C ARG A 224 1.70 -20.07 8.57
N ASP A 225 1.81 -21.36 8.31
CA ASP A 225 0.70 -22.17 7.84
C ASP A 225 -0.39 -22.31 8.91
N GLU A 226 -0.01 -22.44 10.18
CA GLU A 226 -0.95 -22.41 11.30
C GLU A 226 -1.66 -21.05 11.42
N MET A 227 -0.94 -19.93 11.34
CA MET A 227 -1.53 -18.58 11.36
C MET A 227 -2.54 -18.39 10.21
N VAL A 228 -2.19 -18.86 9.01
CA VAL A 228 -3.08 -18.79 7.83
C VAL A 228 -4.30 -19.67 8.05
N ALA A 229 -4.14 -20.92 8.51
CA ALA A 229 -5.24 -21.85 8.79
C ALA A 229 -6.20 -21.28 9.85
N GLN A 230 -5.65 -20.74 10.94
CA GLN A 230 -6.44 -20.11 12.00
C GLN A 230 -7.19 -18.88 11.50
N THR A 231 -6.55 -18.06 10.67
CA THR A 231 -7.20 -16.90 10.06
C THR A 231 -8.32 -17.31 9.11
N ASN A 232 -8.11 -18.35 8.29
CA ASN A 232 -9.13 -18.90 7.40
C ASN A 232 -10.35 -19.42 8.19
N ALA A 233 -10.12 -20.14 9.29
CA ALA A 233 -11.18 -20.68 10.14
C ALA A 233 -12.01 -19.56 10.82
N ASN A 234 -11.39 -18.46 11.16
CA ASN A 234 -12.04 -17.32 11.82
C ASN A 234 -12.62 -16.29 10.84
N ASN A 235 -12.29 -16.38 9.54
CA ASN A 235 -12.81 -15.46 8.54
C ASN A 235 -14.16 -15.95 8.01
N PRO A 236 -15.24 -15.16 8.07
CA PRO A 236 -16.55 -15.55 7.53
C PRO A 236 -16.53 -16.02 6.06
N LEU A 237 -15.65 -15.48 5.21
CA LEU A 237 -15.47 -15.93 3.82
C LEU A 237 -14.53 -17.14 3.69
N GLY A 238 -14.04 -17.72 4.80
CA GLY A 238 -13.28 -18.98 4.85
C GLY A 238 -11.85 -18.91 4.28
N ARG A 239 -11.33 -17.73 4.00
CA ARG A 239 -9.96 -17.55 3.47
C ARG A 239 -9.35 -16.20 3.86
N ILE A 240 -8.02 -16.15 3.89
CA ILE A 240 -7.32 -14.85 3.92
C ILE A 240 -7.48 -14.11 2.58
N ALA A 241 -7.27 -12.80 2.60
CA ALA A 241 -7.32 -11.99 1.39
C ALA A 241 -6.12 -12.31 0.46
N GLN A 242 -6.34 -12.14 -0.81
CA GLN A 242 -5.30 -12.15 -1.84
C GLN A 242 -4.98 -10.72 -2.26
N ALA A 243 -3.79 -10.47 -2.84
CA ALA A 243 -3.43 -9.16 -3.38
C ALA A 243 -4.49 -8.63 -4.37
N LYS A 244 -5.11 -9.55 -5.13
CA LYS A 244 -6.20 -9.24 -6.05
C LYS A 244 -7.43 -8.63 -5.37
N ASP A 245 -7.82 -9.10 -4.19
CA ASP A 245 -9.00 -8.58 -3.47
C ASP A 245 -8.81 -7.10 -3.12
N VAL A 246 -7.58 -6.72 -2.76
CA VAL A 246 -7.20 -5.33 -2.46
C VAL A 246 -7.09 -4.50 -3.74
N ALA A 247 -6.51 -5.08 -4.79
CA ALA A 247 -6.33 -4.42 -6.08
C ALA A 247 -7.66 -4.08 -6.76
N ASP A 248 -8.69 -4.94 -6.62
CA ASP A 248 -10.02 -4.68 -7.16
C ASP A 248 -10.68 -3.46 -6.49
N VAL A 249 -10.54 -3.32 -5.17
CA VAL A 249 -11.03 -2.14 -4.45
C VAL A 249 -10.23 -0.89 -4.80
N ALA A 250 -8.90 -1.01 -4.96
CA ALA A 250 -8.07 0.11 -5.40
C ALA A 250 -8.46 0.60 -6.80
N ALA A 251 -8.73 -0.31 -7.74
CA ALA A 251 -9.16 0.05 -9.09
C ALA A 251 -10.55 0.72 -9.08
N PHE A 252 -11.49 0.25 -8.26
CA PHE A 252 -12.77 0.92 -8.05
C PHE A 252 -12.59 2.35 -7.52
N LEU A 253 -11.78 2.53 -6.47
CA LEU A 253 -11.51 3.85 -5.89
C LEU A 253 -10.76 4.79 -6.85
N ALA A 254 -9.97 4.26 -7.76
CA ALA A 254 -9.27 5.01 -8.80
C ALA A 254 -10.20 5.50 -9.93
N SER A 255 -11.37 4.88 -10.08
CA SER A 255 -12.31 5.15 -11.17
C SER A 255 -13.27 6.32 -10.89
N SER A 256 -13.98 6.74 -11.92
CA SER A 256 -15.08 7.72 -11.81
C SER A 256 -16.28 7.19 -11.02
N GLN A 257 -16.44 5.87 -10.90
CA GLN A 257 -17.53 5.27 -10.12
C GLN A 257 -17.41 5.56 -8.62
N ALA A 258 -16.22 5.97 -8.15
CA ALA A 258 -15.95 6.36 -6.77
C ALA A 258 -15.83 7.90 -6.56
N ASP A 259 -16.33 8.72 -7.49
CA ASP A 259 -16.17 10.19 -7.42
C ASP A 259 -16.90 10.83 -6.22
N TYR A 260 -17.90 10.16 -5.66
CA TYR A 260 -18.63 10.63 -4.48
C TYR A 260 -18.15 9.98 -3.16
N LEU A 261 -17.02 9.27 -3.21
CA LEU A 261 -16.41 8.62 -2.04
C LEU A 261 -15.11 9.33 -1.66
N THR A 262 -15.09 9.98 -0.49
CA THR A 262 -13.88 10.59 0.05
C THR A 262 -13.86 10.54 1.58
N GLY A 263 -12.68 10.45 2.19
CA GLY A 263 -12.49 10.36 3.64
C GLY A 263 -12.82 8.99 4.24
N LEU A 264 -13.05 7.97 3.43
CA LEU A 264 -13.45 6.64 3.89
C LEU A 264 -12.24 5.77 4.26
N ALA A 265 -12.46 4.81 5.17
CA ALA A 265 -11.53 3.73 5.50
C ALA A 265 -12.25 2.40 5.25
N ILE A 266 -12.04 1.82 4.04
CA ILE A 266 -12.81 0.70 3.50
C ILE A 266 -12.15 -0.62 3.88
N ASN A 267 -12.89 -1.51 4.55
CA ASN A 267 -12.38 -2.82 4.94
C ASN A 267 -12.35 -3.79 3.75
N VAL A 268 -11.22 -4.47 3.58
CA VAL A 268 -11.06 -5.64 2.69
C VAL A 268 -10.65 -6.81 3.59
N ALA A 269 -11.63 -7.35 4.32
CA ALA A 269 -11.38 -8.19 5.48
C ALA A 269 -12.17 -9.51 5.50
N GLY A 270 -12.95 -9.82 4.46
CA GLY A 270 -13.71 -11.07 4.37
C GLY A 270 -14.70 -11.29 5.52
N GLY A 271 -15.10 -10.21 6.23
CA GLY A 271 -15.99 -10.25 7.39
C GLY A 271 -15.28 -10.43 8.73
N SER A 272 -13.96 -10.60 8.78
CA SER A 272 -13.21 -10.71 10.04
C SER A 272 -13.22 -9.40 10.85
N TYR A 273 -13.52 -8.29 10.23
CA TYR A 273 -13.74 -6.99 10.85
C TYR A 273 -14.85 -6.23 10.10
N MET A 274 -15.85 -5.72 10.83
CA MET A 274 -17.08 -5.10 10.26
C MET A 274 -17.32 -3.65 10.77
N GLY A 275 -16.36 -3.04 11.50
CA GLY A 275 -16.49 -1.69 12.07
C GLY A 275 -15.85 -0.57 11.25
#